data_272064aeaeea19a52ebe935f28c9a17e
#
_entry.id   272064aeaeea19a52ebe935f28c9a17e
#
_cell.length_a   1.000
_cell.length_b   1.000
_cell.length_c   1.000
_cell.angle_alpha   90.00
_cell.angle_beta   90.00
_cell.angle_gamma   90.00
#
_symmetry.space_group_name_H-M   'P 1'
#
loop_
_entity.id
_entity.type
_entity.pdbx_description
1 polymer ?
#
loop_
_entity_poly.entity_id
_entity_poly.type
_entity_poly.pdbx_seq_one_letter_code
_entity_poly.pdbx_strand_id
1 'polypeptide(L)'
;MYKIGFIGSGKMAGAIIKGLIKTSFAKPEELIATQAETEGIDEKSRELGIKIILDNKELAQNSEVIFIATKPNQAADVLEEIKPFITSDKLIASIAAGVTTEKLESHLPENTRVIRIMPNTPALVGEGMSGMVGGKYADKQDLDFIYKLLSTIGKCIIVDDEAQIDIVTAISGSGPAFYYKVINEIARAGEKLGLDYEKALLLSIQTAIG
;
A
#
# COMPACT_ATOMS: atom_id res chain seq x y z
N MET A 1 -0.28 22.51 -2.77
CA MET A 1 0.74 21.48 -2.53
C MET A 1 0.07 20.38 -1.72
N TYR A 2 0.21 19.12 -2.09
CA TYR A 2 -0.36 17.98 -1.40
C TYR A 2 0.67 17.40 -0.44
N LYS A 3 0.21 16.92 0.71
CA LYS A 3 1.07 16.23 1.67
C LYS A 3 1.47 14.85 1.16
N ILE A 4 0.51 14.14 0.53
CA ILE A 4 0.74 12.77 0.05
C ILE A 4 0.08 12.59 -1.32
N GLY A 5 0.86 12.14 -2.30
CA GLY A 5 0.41 11.73 -3.63
C GLY A 5 0.53 10.22 -3.82
N PHE A 6 -0.42 9.62 -4.53
CA PHE A 6 -0.41 8.19 -4.86
C PHE A 6 -0.39 8.01 -6.37
N ILE A 7 0.71 7.52 -6.93
CA ILE A 7 0.74 7.11 -8.33
C ILE A 7 0.14 5.71 -8.44
N GLY A 8 -1.10 5.69 -8.90
CA GLY A 8 -1.99 4.53 -8.89
C GLY A 8 -3.03 4.59 -7.77
N SER A 9 -4.30 4.40 -8.13
CA SER A 9 -5.49 4.43 -7.24
C SER A 9 -6.13 3.04 -7.06
N GLY A 10 -5.31 1.99 -7.07
CA GLY A 10 -5.76 0.60 -6.89
C GLY A 10 -6.27 0.30 -5.47
N LYS A 11 -6.65 -0.96 -5.22
CA LYS A 11 -7.24 -1.39 -3.93
C LYS A 11 -6.36 -1.04 -2.73
N MET A 12 -5.05 -1.26 -2.81
CA MET A 12 -4.14 -1.00 -1.68
C MET A 12 -3.94 0.50 -1.45
N ALA A 13 -3.74 1.31 -2.50
CA ALA A 13 -3.73 2.76 -2.37
C ALA A 13 -5.03 3.28 -1.77
N GLY A 14 -6.18 2.77 -2.24
CA GLY A 14 -7.49 3.11 -1.70
C GLY A 14 -7.65 2.76 -0.21
N ALA A 15 -7.11 1.62 0.24
CA ALA A 15 -7.10 1.26 1.66
C ALA A 15 -6.31 2.27 2.50
N ILE A 16 -5.11 2.65 2.04
CA ILE A 16 -4.26 3.62 2.72
C ILE A 16 -4.97 4.98 2.75
N ILE A 17 -5.45 5.49 1.62
CA ILE A 17 -6.16 6.77 1.53
C ILE A 17 -7.36 6.82 2.49
N LYS A 18 -8.22 5.81 2.47
CA LYS A 18 -9.39 5.71 3.37
C LYS A 18 -8.96 5.65 4.85
N GLY A 19 -7.89 4.93 5.17
CA GLY A 19 -7.31 4.87 6.51
C GLY A 19 -6.83 6.23 7.00
N LEU A 20 -6.08 6.96 6.16
CA LEU A 20 -5.58 8.31 6.46
C LEU A 20 -6.71 9.30 6.77
N ILE A 21 -7.78 9.28 5.97
CA ILE A 21 -8.94 10.16 6.16
C ILE A 21 -9.71 9.75 7.43
N LYS A 22 -10.00 8.45 7.58
CA LYS A 22 -10.77 7.92 8.72
C LYS A 22 -10.14 8.24 10.07
N THR A 23 -8.81 8.21 10.15
CA THR A 23 -8.05 8.48 11.39
C THR A 23 -7.69 9.97 11.54
N SER A 24 -8.08 10.82 10.59
CA SER A 24 -7.71 12.24 10.55
C SER A 24 -6.19 12.47 10.51
N PHE A 25 -5.43 11.51 10.00
CA PHE A 25 -3.99 11.65 9.76
C PHE A 25 -3.68 12.67 8.65
N ALA A 26 -4.53 12.68 7.63
CA ALA A 26 -4.53 13.68 6.57
C ALA A 26 -5.97 14.02 6.16
N LYS A 27 -6.18 15.27 5.73
CA LYS A 27 -7.45 15.72 5.18
C LYS A 27 -7.55 15.34 3.71
N PRO A 28 -8.76 15.17 3.15
CA PRO A 28 -8.94 14.85 1.73
C PRO A 28 -8.21 15.80 0.77
N GLU A 29 -8.20 17.10 1.05
CA GLU A 29 -7.53 18.13 0.26
C GLU A 29 -6.00 18.08 0.31
N GLU A 30 -5.43 17.37 1.26
CA GLU A 30 -3.99 17.11 1.39
C GLU A 30 -3.54 15.87 0.60
N LEU A 31 -4.50 15.12 0.02
CA LEU A 31 -4.27 13.87 -0.70
C LEU A 31 -4.61 14.02 -2.19
N ILE A 32 -3.83 13.37 -3.03
CA ILE A 32 -4.08 13.28 -4.48
C ILE A 32 -3.67 11.88 -4.97
N ALA A 33 -4.34 11.39 -6.00
CA ALA A 33 -3.90 10.15 -6.66
C ALA A 33 -3.97 10.27 -8.17
N THR A 34 -3.25 9.38 -8.87
CA THR A 34 -3.40 9.21 -10.32
C THR A 34 -4.04 7.87 -10.66
N GLN A 35 -4.61 7.79 -11.84
CA GLN A 35 -4.93 6.54 -12.52
C GLN A 35 -4.53 6.63 -14.00
N ALA A 36 -4.34 5.47 -14.64
CA ALA A 36 -3.87 5.41 -16.02
C ALA A 36 -4.96 5.73 -17.05
N GLU A 37 -6.22 5.46 -16.72
CA GLU A 37 -7.33 5.55 -17.64
C GLU A 37 -8.30 6.68 -17.23
N THR A 38 -8.89 7.34 -18.22
CA THR A 38 -9.89 8.40 -17.98
C THR A 38 -11.21 7.82 -17.48
N GLU A 39 -11.51 6.57 -17.90
CA GLU A 39 -12.75 5.90 -17.53
C GLU A 39 -12.83 5.66 -16.01
N GLY A 40 -13.96 6.00 -15.42
CA GLY A 40 -14.23 5.81 -13.99
C GLY A 40 -13.52 6.79 -13.04
N ILE A 41 -12.85 7.84 -13.55
CA ILE A 41 -12.09 8.78 -12.70
C ILE A 41 -12.99 9.51 -11.68
N ASP A 42 -14.17 9.96 -12.11
CA ASP A 42 -15.13 10.66 -11.24
C ASP A 42 -15.73 9.73 -10.18
N GLU A 43 -15.99 8.48 -10.56
CA GLU A 43 -16.48 7.45 -9.63
C GLU A 43 -15.42 7.15 -8.58
N LYS A 44 -14.18 6.96 -9.02
CA LYS A 44 -13.04 6.68 -8.13
C LYS A 44 -12.72 7.85 -7.21
N SER A 45 -12.81 9.08 -7.71
CA SER A 45 -12.65 10.29 -6.91
C SER A 45 -13.73 10.39 -5.82
N ARG A 46 -14.99 10.10 -6.16
CA ARG A 46 -16.09 10.03 -5.19
C ARG A 46 -15.91 8.89 -4.17
N GLU A 47 -15.49 7.70 -4.65
CA GLU A 47 -15.24 6.52 -3.78
C GLU A 47 -14.16 6.80 -2.74
N LEU A 48 -13.07 7.47 -3.14
CA LEU A 48 -11.91 7.73 -2.28
C LEU A 48 -12.02 9.05 -1.53
N GLY A 49 -12.92 9.95 -1.96
CA GLY A 49 -13.12 11.28 -1.36
C GLY A 49 -11.97 12.25 -1.61
N ILE A 50 -11.14 12.04 -2.65
CA ILE A 50 -9.97 12.85 -2.97
C ILE A 50 -9.93 13.21 -4.45
N LYS A 51 -9.09 14.19 -4.83
CA LYS A 51 -8.81 14.49 -6.24
C LYS A 51 -8.03 13.34 -6.89
N ILE A 52 -8.50 12.92 -8.08
CA ILE A 52 -7.76 11.99 -8.96
C ILE A 52 -7.48 12.68 -10.28
N ILE A 53 -6.27 12.52 -10.78
CA ILE A 53 -5.79 13.08 -12.06
C ILE A 53 -5.16 11.99 -12.92
N LEU A 54 -4.81 12.33 -14.17
CA LEU A 54 -4.14 11.40 -15.09
C LEU A 54 -2.63 11.63 -15.18
N ASP A 55 -2.15 12.79 -14.73
CA ASP A 55 -0.77 13.24 -14.93
C ASP A 55 0.09 12.96 -13.68
N ASN A 56 0.98 11.96 -13.80
CA ASN A 56 1.93 11.61 -12.74
C ASN A 56 2.95 12.74 -12.47
N LYS A 57 3.28 13.54 -13.49
CA LYS A 57 4.24 14.64 -13.36
C LYS A 57 3.64 15.78 -12.55
N GLU A 58 2.35 16.13 -12.83
CA GLU A 58 1.61 17.11 -12.01
C GLU A 58 1.55 16.66 -10.55
N LEU A 59 1.25 15.37 -10.30
CA LEU A 59 1.24 14.82 -8.95
C LEU A 59 2.61 14.93 -8.29
N ALA A 60 3.67 14.51 -8.99
CA ALA A 60 5.04 14.49 -8.45
C ALA A 60 5.54 15.89 -8.11
N GLN A 61 5.24 16.89 -8.94
CA GLN A 61 5.59 18.29 -8.66
C GLN A 61 4.95 18.82 -7.40
N ASN A 62 3.70 18.43 -7.15
CA ASN A 62 2.84 19.03 -6.13
C ASN A 62 2.71 18.20 -4.84
N SER A 63 3.46 17.11 -4.69
CA SER A 63 3.40 16.23 -3.51
C SER A 63 4.73 16.17 -2.76
N GLU A 64 4.68 16.12 -1.43
CA GLU A 64 5.86 15.96 -0.56
C GLU A 64 6.26 14.48 -0.44
N VAL A 65 5.28 13.61 -0.19
CA VAL A 65 5.45 12.16 -0.13
C VAL A 65 4.73 11.52 -1.31
N ILE A 66 5.41 10.67 -2.06
CA ILE A 66 4.87 10.05 -3.28
C ILE A 66 4.86 8.54 -3.10
N PHE A 67 3.67 7.96 -3.07
CA PHE A 67 3.49 6.51 -3.08
C PHE A 67 3.51 5.97 -4.50
N ILE A 68 4.42 5.02 -4.76
CA ILE A 68 4.40 4.20 -5.98
C ILE A 68 3.49 3.01 -5.71
N ALA A 69 2.25 3.11 -6.19
CA ALA A 69 1.17 2.16 -5.96
C ALA A 69 0.67 1.49 -7.26
N THR A 70 1.53 1.46 -8.28
CA THR A 70 1.34 0.78 -9.55
C THR A 70 1.73 -0.70 -9.46
N LYS A 71 1.45 -1.46 -10.52
CA LYS A 71 1.97 -2.83 -10.63
C LYS A 71 3.50 -2.82 -10.67
N PRO A 72 4.18 -3.86 -10.13
CA PRO A 72 5.65 -3.90 -10.06
C PRO A 72 6.36 -3.69 -11.39
N ASN A 73 5.81 -4.23 -12.48
CA ASN A 73 6.36 -4.08 -13.83
C ASN A 73 6.24 -2.67 -14.43
N GLN A 74 5.45 -1.80 -13.81
CA GLN A 74 5.26 -0.41 -14.24
C GLN A 74 6.08 0.58 -13.39
N ALA A 75 6.63 0.13 -12.27
CA ALA A 75 7.29 1.02 -11.30
C ALA A 75 8.49 1.76 -11.92
N ALA A 76 9.32 1.07 -12.73
CA ALA A 76 10.48 1.67 -13.38
C ALA A 76 10.07 2.80 -14.34
N ASP A 77 9.11 2.55 -15.23
CA ASP A 77 8.63 3.53 -16.20
C ASP A 77 8.04 4.77 -15.51
N VAL A 78 7.26 4.56 -14.46
CA VAL A 78 6.69 5.64 -13.65
C VAL A 78 7.77 6.46 -12.97
N LEU A 79 8.79 5.82 -12.38
CA LEU A 79 9.90 6.52 -11.74
C LEU A 79 10.71 7.35 -12.72
N GLU A 80 11.02 6.83 -13.91
CA GLU A 80 11.69 7.59 -14.96
C GLU A 80 10.84 8.76 -15.47
N GLU A 81 9.51 8.58 -15.57
CA GLU A 81 8.57 9.64 -15.96
C GLU A 81 8.59 10.82 -14.99
N ILE A 82 8.60 10.54 -13.67
CA ILE A 82 8.54 11.58 -12.63
C ILE A 82 9.92 12.08 -12.18
N LYS A 83 11.00 11.41 -12.54
CA LYS A 83 12.39 11.72 -12.16
C LYS A 83 12.75 13.20 -12.24
N PRO A 84 12.41 13.95 -13.33
CA PRO A 84 12.74 15.38 -13.44
C PRO A 84 12.06 16.28 -12.39
N PHE A 85 11.05 15.75 -11.69
CA PHE A 85 10.24 16.48 -10.71
C PHE A 85 10.53 16.06 -9.26
N ILE A 86 11.46 15.12 -9.07
CA ILE A 86 11.88 14.66 -7.74
C ILE A 86 13.04 15.51 -7.26
N THR A 87 12.79 16.22 -6.17
CA THR A 87 13.75 17.05 -5.45
C THR A 87 14.15 16.39 -4.14
N SER A 88 15.24 16.84 -3.51
CA SER A 88 15.81 16.24 -2.29
C SER A 88 14.90 16.28 -1.06
N ASP A 89 13.89 17.12 -1.07
CA ASP A 89 12.88 17.26 -0.01
C ASP A 89 11.75 16.24 -0.12
N LYS A 90 11.65 15.53 -1.25
CA LYS A 90 10.59 14.53 -1.48
C LYS A 90 10.98 13.16 -0.92
N LEU A 91 9.96 12.41 -0.48
CA LEU A 91 10.07 11.03 -0.03
C LEU A 91 9.29 10.12 -1.00
N ILE A 92 9.94 9.06 -1.47
CA ILE A 92 9.31 8.02 -2.29
C ILE A 92 9.00 6.81 -1.40
N ALA A 93 7.75 6.41 -1.35
CA ALA A 93 7.29 5.22 -0.65
C ALA A 93 6.72 4.21 -1.65
N SER A 94 7.29 3.03 -1.78
CA SER A 94 6.84 2.03 -2.75
C SER A 94 6.14 0.87 -2.08
N ILE A 95 4.94 0.54 -2.57
CA ILE A 95 4.21 -0.69 -2.21
C ILE A 95 4.25 -1.72 -3.36
N ALA A 96 5.12 -1.53 -4.35
CA ALA A 96 5.30 -2.45 -5.46
C ALA A 96 6.04 -3.71 -5.00
N ALA A 97 5.35 -4.85 -4.98
CA ALA A 97 5.90 -6.12 -4.52
C ALA A 97 7.12 -6.56 -5.37
N GLY A 98 8.20 -7.00 -4.71
CA GLY A 98 9.39 -7.53 -5.38
C GLY A 98 10.30 -6.48 -6.01
N VAL A 99 10.04 -5.18 -5.85
CA VAL A 99 10.92 -4.10 -6.31
C VAL A 99 11.77 -3.62 -5.14
N THR A 100 13.09 -3.81 -5.23
CA THR A 100 14.04 -3.45 -4.16
C THR A 100 14.28 -1.94 -4.07
N THR A 101 14.76 -1.46 -2.92
CA THR A 101 15.15 -0.06 -2.74
C THR A 101 16.23 0.35 -3.73
N GLU A 102 17.25 -0.49 -3.94
CA GLU A 102 18.30 -0.28 -4.94
C GLU A 102 17.70 -0.10 -6.35
N LYS A 103 16.73 -0.95 -6.73
CA LYS A 103 16.05 -0.84 -8.01
C LYS A 103 15.25 0.45 -8.14
N LEU A 104 14.54 0.87 -7.08
CA LEU A 104 13.80 2.14 -7.05
C LEU A 104 14.76 3.33 -7.18
N GLU A 105 15.82 3.35 -6.37
CA GLU A 105 16.83 4.41 -6.35
C GLU A 105 17.56 4.56 -7.68
N SER A 106 17.80 3.47 -8.43
CA SER A 106 18.46 3.50 -9.74
C SER A 106 17.70 4.30 -10.80
N HIS A 107 16.39 4.47 -10.63
CA HIS A 107 15.52 5.24 -11.53
C HIS A 107 15.25 6.67 -11.05
N LEU A 108 15.85 7.08 -9.94
CA LEU A 108 15.62 8.38 -9.30
C LEU A 108 16.90 9.23 -9.28
N PRO A 109 16.81 10.54 -9.00
CA PRO A 109 17.99 11.35 -8.74
C PRO A 109 18.79 10.81 -7.54
N GLU A 110 20.11 11.03 -7.56
CA GLU A 110 20.97 10.68 -6.42
C GLU A 110 20.49 11.38 -5.13
N ASN A 111 20.64 10.70 -4.00
CA ASN A 111 20.20 11.14 -2.67
C ASN A 111 18.67 11.21 -2.49
N THR A 112 17.87 10.64 -3.38
CA THR A 112 16.41 10.50 -3.17
C THR A 112 16.14 9.55 -2.01
N ARG A 113 15.30 9.98 -1.08
CA ARG A 113 14.86 9.17 0.07
C ARG A 113 13.78 8.19 -0.38
N VAL A 114 14.03 6.90 -0.15
CA VAL A 114 13.14 5.81 -0.60
C VAL A 114 12.79 4.90 0.56
N ILE A 115 11.53 4.49 0.66
CA ILE A 115 11.07 3.46 1.60
C ILE A 115 10.34 2.38 0.80
N ARG A 116 10.74 1.13 0.98
CA ARG A 116 10.03 -0.05 0.47
C ARG A 116 9.08 -0.57 1.53
N ILE A 117 7.84 -0.85 1.12
CA ILE A 117 6.76 -1.28 2.01
C ILE A 117 6.10 -2.54 1.43
N MET A 118 5.84 -3.51 2.27
CA MET A 118 5.05 -4.70 1.94
C MET A 118 3.80 -4.77 2.83
N PRO A 119 2.67 -4.21 2.38
CA PRO A 119 1.38 -4.33 3.06
C PRO A 119 0.68 -5.64 2.69
N ASN A 120 -0.44 -5.93 3.35
CA ASN A 120 -1.29 -7.07 3.02
C ASN A 120 -2.78 -6.68 2.88
N THR A 121 -3.59 -7.61 2.35
CA THR A 121 -5.00 -7.35 2.01
C THR A 121 -5.91 -7.00 3.20
N PRO A 122 -5.73 -7.47 4.43
CA PRO A 122 -6.53 -7.03 5.58
C PRO A 122 -6.47 -5.52 5.85
N ALA A 123 -5.52 -4.79 5.28
CA ALA A 123 -5.50 -3.33 5.29
C ALA A 123 -6.80 -2.69 4.73
N LEU A 124 -7.51 -3.39 3.84
CA LEU A 124 -8.81 -2.96 3.30
C LEU A 124 -9.88 -2.76 4.38
N VAL A 125 -9.73 -3.42 5.50
CA VAL A 125 -10.65 -3.33 6.66
C VAL A 125 -9.96 -2.71 7.89
N GLY A 126 -8.76 -2.18 7.75
CA GLY A 126 -8.01 -1.54 8.84
C GLY A 126 -7.24 -2.52 9.75
N GLU A 127 -7.16 -3.80 9.37
CA GLU A 127 -6.48 -4.87 10.11
C GLU A 127 -5.24 -5.39 9.35
N GLY A 128 -4.59 -4.49 8.62
CA GLY A 128 -3.41 -4.82 7.84
C GLY A 128 -2.18 -5.13 8.69
N MET A 129 -1.25 -5.85 8.09
CA MET A 129 0.13 -5.96 8.57
C MET A 129 1.05 -5.49 7.45
N SER A 130 1.94 -4.55 7.78
CA SER A 130 2.94 -4.04 6.85
C SER A 130 4.34 -4.27 7.40
N GLY A 131 5.28 -4.63 6.54
CA GLY A 131 6.71 -4.50 6.81
C GLY A 131 7.29 -3.40 5.95
N MET A 132 8.29 -2.68 6.46
CA MET A 132 8.96 -1.64 5.69
C MET A 132 10.45 -1.57 6.00
N VAL A 133 11.20 -1.05 5.02
CA VAL A 133 12.65 -0.82 5.12
C VAL A 133 13.00 0.49 4.42
N GLY A 134 13.95 1.21 4.97
CA GLY A 134 14.53 2.39 4.32
C GLY A 134 15.57 2.00 3.27
N GLY A 135 15.62 2.75 2.17
CA GLY A 135 16.72 2.74 1.23
C GLY A 135 17.94 3.50 1.77
N LYS A 136 18.93 3.69 0.90
CA LYS A 136 20.24 4.25 1.27
C LYS A 136 20.18 5.64 1.92
N TYR A 137 19.19 6.46 1.52
CA TYR A 137 19.12 7.87 1.93
C TYR A 137 17.91 8.18 2.82
N ALA A 138 17.06 7.19 3.12
CA ALA A 138 15.96 7.35 4.05
C ALA A 138 16.49 7.45 5.49
N ASP A 139 16.01 8.41 6.24
CA ASP A 139 16.40 8.61 7.62
C ASP A 139 15.34 8.11 8.62
N LYS A 140 15.64 8.25 9.91
CA LYS A 140 14.72 7.83 10.97
C LYS A 140 13.40 8.62 10.93
N GLN A 141 13.42 9.89 10.53
CA GLN A 141 12.19 10.71 10.49
C GLN A 141 11.27 10.23 9.37
N ASP A 142 11.83 9.83 8.23
CA ASP A 142 11.10 9.24 7.12
C ASP A 142 10.43 7.92 7.55
N LEU A 143 11.19 7.05 8.21
CA LEU A 143 10.68 5.78 8.74
C LEU A 143 9.58 6.02 9.78
N ASP A 144 9.78 6.91 10.74
CA ASP A 144 8.79 7.23 11.78
C ASP A 144 7.50 7.81 11.15
N PHE A 145 7.62 8.64 10.10
CA PHE A 145 6.47 9.20 9.39
C PHE A 145 5.66 8.10 8.69
N ILE A 146 6.32 7.26 7.89
CA ILE A 146 5.64 6.17 7.17
C ILE A 146 5.11 5.11 8.13
N TYR A 147 5.80 4.82 9.24
CA TYR A 147 5.29 3.93 10.29
C TYR A 147 3.94 4.43 10.85
N LYS A 148 3.86 5.71 11.24
CA LYS A 148 2.62 6.32 11.73
C LYS A 148 1.52 6.30 10.68
N LEU A 149 1.87 6.58 9.43
CA LEU A 149 0.95 6.52 8.29
C LEU A 149 0.37 5.11 8.13
N LEU A 150 1.21 4.07 8.08
CA LEU A 150 0.77 2.67 7.92
C LEU A 150 -0.01 2.16 9.14
N SER A 151 0.24 2.71 10.33
CA SER A 151 -0.52 2.39 11.54
C SER A 151 -2.00 2.83 11.45
N THR A 152 -2.38 3.64 10.48
CA THR A 152 -3.79 4.01 10.21
C THR A 152 -4.60 2.88 9.57
N ILE A 153 -3.93 1.87 9.02
CA ILE A 153 -4.56 0.73 8.30
C ILE A 153 -4.24 -0.63 8.93
N GLY A 154 -3.64 -0.63 10.13
CA GLY A 154 -3.28 -1.84 10.85
C GLY A 154 -1.99 -1.71 11.64
N LYS A 155 -1.19 -2.75 11.67
CA LYS A 155 0.12 -2.76 12.34
C LYS A 155 1.26 -2.69 11.32
N CYS A 156 2.40 -2.14 11.75
CA CYS A 156 3.60 -2.06 10.94
C CYS A 156 4.83 -2.50 11.72
N ILE A 157 5.82 -3.07 11.04
CA ILE A 157 7.17 -3.28 11.56
C ILE A 157 8.19 -2.64 10.63
N ILE A 158 9.27 -2.14 11.20
CA ILE A 158 10.47 -1.73 10.48
C ILE A 158 11.44 -2.91 10.55
N VAL A 159 12.03 -3.28 9.43
CA VAL A 159 13.08 -4.31 9.37
C VAL A 159 14.43 -3.65 9.10
N ASP A 160 15.50 -4.25 9.62
CA ASP A 160 16.85 -3.70 9.54
C ASP A 160 17.56 -4.08 8.22
N ASP A 161 17.12 -5.16 7.58
CA ASP A 161 17.67 -5.68 6.34
C ASP A 161 16.56 -5.88 5.31
N GLU A 162 16.78 -5.37 4.09
CA GLU A 162 15.81 -5.48 3.00
C GLU A 162 15.48 -6.94 2.63
N ALA A 163 16.41 -7.88 2.79
CA ALA A 163 16.13 -9.31 2.58
C ALA A 163 15.00 -9.84 3.47
N GLN A 164 14.77 -9.22 4.64
CA GLN A 164 13.68 -9.58 5.53
C GLN A 164 12.30 -9.20 4.96
N ILE A 165 12.21 -8.29 3.99
CA ILE A 165 10.94 -7.96 3.31
C ILE A 165 10.39 -9.18 2.53
N ASP A 166 11.25 -10.04 2.03
CA ASP A 166 10.81 -11.26 1.36
C ASP A 166 10.23 -12.28 2.38
N ILE A 167 10.77 -12.30 3.60
CA ILE A 167 10.20 -13.07 4.72
C ILE A 167 8.85 -12.47 5.14
N VAL A 168 8.74 -11.14 5.26
CA VAL A 168 7.47 -10.45 5.52
C VAL A 168 6.45 -10.79 4.44
N THR A 169 6.86 -10.81 3.17
CA THR A 169 6.01 -11.19 2.04
C THR A 169 5.47 -12.61 2.20
N ALA A 170 6.32 -13.57 2.56
CA ALA A 170 5.91 -14.95 2.76
C ALA A 170 4.96 -15.12 3.95
N ILE A 171 5.24 -14.45 5.08
CA ILE A 171 4.46 -14.60 6.32
C ILE A 171 3.15 -13.80 6.26
N SER A 172 3.21 -12.50 5.99
CA SER A 172 2.06 -11.60 6.08
C SER A 172 1.49 -11.18 4.73
N GLY A 173 2.30 -11.04 3.70
CA GLY A 173 1.84 -10.72 2.35
C GLY A 173 0.98 -11.84 1.77
N SER A 174 1.49 -13.08 1.81
CA SER A 174 0.79 -14.28 1.33
C SER A 174 -0.12 -14.92 2.39
N GLY A 175 0.15 -14.67 3.67
CA GLY A 175 -0.53 -15.27 4.82
C GLY A 175 -2.06 -15.25 4.76
N PRO A 176 -2.72 -14.13 4.39
CA PRO A 176 -4.18 -14.09 4.31
C PRO A 176 -4.77 -15.17 3.40
N ALA A 177 -4.12 -15.49 2.27
CA ALA A 177 -4.58 -16.54 1.37
C ALA A 177 -4.56 -17.93 2.02
N PHE A 178 -3.57 -18.20 2.86
CA PHE A 178 -3.48 -19.48 3.59
C PHE A 178 -4.60 -19.61 4.61
N TYR A 179 -4.86 -18.56 5.40
CA TYR A 179 -5.96 -18.55 6.36
C TYR A 179 -7.32 -18.67 5.67
N TYR A 180 -7.54 -17.96 4.55
CA TYR A 180 -8.79 -18.09 3.78
C TYR A 180 -8.98 -19.52 3.26
N LYS A 181 -7.90 -20.17 2.81
CA LYS A 181 -7.96 -21.57 2.37
C LYS A 181 -8.33 -22.51 3.51
N VAL A 182 -7.72 -22.36 4.69
CA VAL A 182 -8.04 -23.18 5.87
C VAL A 182 -9.51 -22.99 6.29
N ILE A 183 -9.97 -21.74 6.40
CA ILE A 183 -11.37 -21.41 6.74
C ILE A 183 -12.34 -22.07 5.75
N ASN A 184 -12.05 -21.98 4.47
CA ASN A 184 -12.88 -22.56 3.42
C ASN A 184 -12.91 -24.10 3.49
N GLU A 185 -11.78 -24.76 3.73
CA GLU A 185 -11.74 -26.21 3.83
C GLU A 185 -12.48 -26.72 5.07
N ILE A 186 -12.43 -26.01 6.19
CA ILE A 186 -13.23 -26.33 7.39
C ILE A 186 -14.74 -26.20 7.06
N ALA A 187 -15.15 -25.14 6.37
CA ALA A 187 -16.52 -24.95 5.96
C ALA A 187 -17.02 -26.08 5.04
N ARG A 188 -16.21 -26.49 4.05
CA ARG A 188 -16.50 -27.61 3.15
C ARG A 188 -16.59 -28.94 3.88
N ALA A 189 -15.79 -29.14 4.91
CA ALA A 189 -15.90 -30.35 5.75
C ALA A 189 -17.23 -30.38 6.50
N GLY A 190 -17.66 -29.22 7.06
CA GLY A 190 -18.99 -29.09 7.68
C GLY A 190 -20.14 -29.36 6.71
N GLU A 191 -20.03 -28.88 5.48
CA GLU A 191 -21.00 -29.16 4.41
C GLU A 191 -21.12 -30.66 4.12
N LYS A 192 -19.99 -31.37 4.00
CA LYS A 192 -19.98 -32.81 3.77
C LYS A 192 -20.61 -33.62 4.93
N LEU A 193 -20.62 -33.04 6.12
CA LEU A 193 -21.26 -33.62 7.32
C LEU A 193 -22.74 -33.25 7.45
N GLY A 194 -23.31 -32.53 6.46
CA GLY A 194 -24.72 -32.21 6.40
C GLY A 194 -25.11 -30.82 6.90
N LEU A 195 -24.18 -29.95 7.21
CA LEU A 195 -24.48 -28.56 7.51
C LEU A 195 -24.57 -27.75 6.19
N ASP A 196 -25.45 -26.75 6.16
CA ASP A 196 -25.45 -25.78 5.06
C ASP A 196 -24.11 -25.05 4.96
N TYR A 197 -23.57 -24.87 3.72
CA TYR A 197 -22.24 -24.30 3.51
C TYR A 197 -22.09 -22.90 4.11
N GLU A 198 -23.10 -22.02 3.95
CA GLU A 198 -23.02 -20.64 4.48
C GLU A 198 -22.97 -20.64 6.01
N LYS A 199 -23.70 -21.55 6.66
CA LYS A 199 -23.64 -21.72 8.11
C LYS A 199 -22.28 -22.26 8.56
N ALA A 200 -21.73 -23.25 7.84
CA ALA A 200 -20.41 -23.80 8.11
C ALA A 200 -19.32 -22.75 7.92
N LEU A 201 -19.44 -21.93 6.86
CA LEU A 201 -18.51 -20.83 6.59
C LEU A 201 -18.55 -19.76 7.69
N LEU A 202 -19.74 -19.35 8.11
CA LEU A 202 -19.92 -18.39 9.21
C LEU A 202 -19.30 -18.89 10.51
N LEU A 203 -19.52 -20.16 10.86
CA LEU A 203 -18.92 -20.79 12.05
C LEU A 203 -17.38 -20.80 11.95
N SER A 204 -16.84 -21.17 10.78
CA SER A 204 -15.39 -21.23 10.56
C SER A 204 -14.76 -19.84 10.65
N ILE A 205 -15.35 -18.82 10.03
CA ILE A 205 -14.87 -17.44 10.09
C ILE A 205 -14.89 -16.93 11.53
N GLN A 206 -16.04 -17.06 12.23
CA GLN A 206 -16.17 -16.52 13.57
C GLN A 206 -15.24 -17.22 14.58
N THR A 207 -15.00 -18.53 14.39
CA THR A 207 -14.02 -19.28 15.20
C THR A 207 -12.59 -18.79 14.95
N ALA A 208 -12.25 -18.42 13.72
CA ALA A 208 -10.92 -17.90 13.40
C ALA A 208 -10.69 -16.46 13.93
N ILE A 209 -11.76 -15.69 14.13
CA ILE A 209 -11.68 -14.33 14.69
C ILE A 209 -11.43 -14.38 16.20
N GLY A 210 -12.05 -15.31 16.94
CA GLY A 210 -11.92 -15.46 18.38
C GLY A 210 -10.64 -16.17 18.81
#